data_f6fd560e33db98beff55476028506d4f
#
_entry.id   f6fd560e33db98beff55476028506d4f
#
_cell.length_a   1.000
_cell.length_b   1.000
_cell.length_c   1.000
_cell.angle_alpha   90.00
_cell.angle_beta   90.00
_cell.angle_gamma   90.00
#
_symmetry.space_group_name_H-M   'P 1'
#
loop_
_entity.id
_entity.type
_entity.pdbx_description
1 polymer ?
#
loop_
_entity_poly.entity_id
_entity_poly.type
_entity_poly.pdbx_seq_one_letter_code
_entity_poly.pdbx_strand_id
1 'polypeptide(L)'
;MERYIGKMLDNRYEILEVIGTGGMAVVFKAKCHRLNRLVAIKMLKKDLSEDAEFRRRFHDESQAVAMLSHPNIVAVYDVSRGGGMDYIVMEIIDGITLKQYMERRGRLNWPESLHFITQIMRGLSHAHSRGIVHRDIKPQNIMVLRDGTVKVMDFGIACLTNGANPSNEAIGSVHYISPEQAKGDYTDNRSDIYSAGVVLYEMLTSRLPFDGADPVSVAIQHFSAVPLSPR
;
A
#
# COMPACT_ATOMS: atom_id res chain seq x y z
N MET A 1 -9.70 1.16 19.83
CA MET A 1 -9.75 1.90 18.55
C MET A 1 -10.89 2.90 18.54
N GLU A 2 -12.08 2.54 18.93
CA GLU A 2 -13.27 3.41 19.06
C GLU A 2 -13.06 4.65 19.96
N ARG A 3 -12.12 4.58 20.91
CA ARG A 3 -11.78 5.68 21.83
C ARG A 3 -11.31 6.97 21.14
N TYR A 4 -10.99 6.91 19.83
CA TYR A 4 -10.58 8.08 19.06
C TYR A 4 -11.75 8.73 18.30
N ILE A 5 -12.86 8.04 18.10
CA ILE A 5 -14.04 8.58 17.41
C ILE A 5 -14.57 9.77 18.19
N GLY A 6 -14.88 10.85 17.49
CA GLY A 6 -15.32 12.14 18.06
C GLY A 6 -14.18 13.01 18.63
N LYS A 7 -12.91 12.51 18.64
CA LYS A 7 -11.77 13.32 19.09
C LYS A 7 -11.23 14.20 17.97
N MET A 8 -10.70 15.34 18.40
CA MET A 8 -10.01 16.29 17.54
C MET A 8 -8.50 16.06 17.59
N LEU A 9 -7.88 15.84 16.44
CA LEU A 9 -6.41 15.81 16.31
C LEU A 9 -5.92 17.19 15.86
N ASP A 10 -4.89 17.70 16.56
CA ASP A 10 -4.23 19.00 16.31
C ASP A 10 -5.24 20.18 16.12
N ASN A 11 -6.39 20.14 16.82
CA ASN A 11 -7.48 21.10 16.69
C ASN A 11 -7.91 21.33 15.22
N ARG A 12 -7.75 20.33 14.38
CA ARG A 12 -7.98 20.44 12.93
C ARG A 12 -8.75 19.27 12.33
N TYR A 13 -8.52 18.04 12.79
CA TYR A 13 -9.09 16.83 12.22
C TYR A 13 -10.00 16.13 13.23
N GLU A 14 -11.29 16.07 12.95
CA GLU A 14 -12.27 15.31 13.74
C GLU A 14 -12.37 13.88 13.22
N ILE A 15 -12.09 12.91 14.09
CA ILE A 15 -12.18 11.48 13.76
C ILE A 15 -13.66 11.08 13.72
N LEU A 16 -14.13 10.55 12.59
CA LEU A 16 -15.52 10.18 12.39
C LEU A 16 -15.76 8.66 12.56
N GLU A 17 -14.98 7.84 11.88
CA GLU A 17 -15.15 6.38 11.87
C GLU A 17 -13.84 5.67 11.51
N VAL A 18 -13.73 4.39 11.88
CA VAL A 18 -12.64 3.49 11.41
C VAL A 18 -13.02 2.96 10.04
N ILE A 19 -12.14 3.14 9.03
CA ILE A 19 -12.36 2.63 7.67
C ILE A 19 -11.39 1.51 7.28
N GLY A 20 -10.34 1.26 8.10
CA GLY A 20 -9.41 0.16 7.89
C GLY A 20 -8.56 -0.11 9.11
N THR A 21 -8.12 -1.36 9.25
CA THR A 21 -7.20 -1.77 10.32
C THR A 21 -6.17 -2.71 9.72
N GLY A 22 -4.91 -2.30 9.78
CA GLY A 22 -3.77 -3.11 9.35
C GLY A 22 -2.85 -3.50 10.51
N GLY A 23 -1.79 -4.24 10.22
CA GLY A 23 -0.79 -4.69 11.22
C GLY A 23 -0.16 -3.51 11.96
N MET A 24 0.25 -2.47 11.25
CA MET A 24 1.01 -1.35 11.78
C MET A 24 0.16 -0.12 12.15
N ALA A 25 -0.97 0.08 11.50
CA ALA A 25 -1.75 1.29 11.59
C ALA A 25 -3.25 1.03 11.56
N VAL A 26 -4.00 2.03 12.00
CA VAL A 26 -5.46 2.11 11.83
C VAL A 26 -5.75 3.29 10.93
N VAL A 27 -6.66 3.10 9.97
CA VAL A 27 -7.10 4.14 9.06
C VAL A 27 -8.48 4.63 9.48
N PHE A 28 -8.59 5.93 9.69
CA PHE A 28 -9.82 6.60 10.07
C PHE A 28 -10.30 7.50 8.95
N LYS A 29 -11.60 7.61 8.78
CA LYS A 29 -12.21 8.73 8.09
C LYS A 29 -12.31 9.90 9.06
N ALA A 30 -11.92 11.09 8.62
CA ALA A 30 -11.94 12.28 9.43
C ALA A 30 -12.41 13.50 8.64
N LYS A 31 -12.83 14.53 9.35
CA LYS A 31 -13.20 15.84 8.78
C LYS A 31 -12.10 16.85 9.12
N CYS A 32 -11.52 17.43 8.09
CA CYS A 32 -10.64 18.58 8.24
C CYS A 32 -11.50 19.86 8.37
N HIS A 33 -11.61 20.41 9.58
CA HIS A 33 -12.43 21.60 9.83
C HIS A 33 -11.88 22.87 9.14
N ARG A 34 -10.56 22.99 9.00
CA ARG A 34 -9.95 24.16 8.32
C ARG A 34 -10.26 24.23 6.83
N LEU A 35 -10.34 23.09 6.17
CA LEU A 35 -10.58 23.01 4.71
C LEU A 35 -11.98 22.49 4.39
N ASN A 36 -12.79 22.22 5.42
CA ASN A 36 -14.16 21.67 5.31
C ASN A 36 -14.26 20.49 4.35
N ARG A 37 -13.33 19.54 4.43
CA ARG A 37 -13.31 18.34 3.57
C ARG A 37 -13.08 17.07 4.38
N LEU A 38 -13.52 15.93 3.83
CA LEU A 38 -13.19 14.62 4.34
C LEU A 38 -11.76 14.22 3.94
N VAL A 39 -11.10 13.50 4.83
CA VAL A 39 -9.73 12.97 4.65
C VAL A 39 -9.65 11.57 5.25
N ALA A 40 -8.66 10.79 4.83
CA ALA A 40 -8.26 9.58 5.53
C ALA A 40 -7.06 9.91 6.45
N ILE A 41 -7.06 9.34 7.66
CA ILE A 41 -5.95 9.47 8.61
C ILE A 41 -5.44 8.08 8.93
N LYS A 42 -4.19 7.81 8.54
CA LYS A 42 -3.47 6.60 8.87
C LYS A 42 -2.64 6.86 10.12
N MET A 43 -3.07 6.28 11.25
CA MET A 43 -2.45 6.47 12.56
C MET A 43 -1.67 5.21 12.96
N LEU A 44 -0.42 5.38 13.39
CA LEU A 44 0.39 4.29 13.92
C LEU A 44 -0.25 3.69 15.18
N LYS A 45 -0.14 2.38 15.31
CA LYS A 45 -0.49 1.69 16.55
C LYS A 45 0.52 2.04 17.65
N LYS A 46 0.04 2.10 18.89
CA LYS A 46 0.81 2.55 20.05
C LYS A 46 2.13 1.77 20.22
N ASP A 47 2.08 0.46 20.05
CA ASP A 47 3.24 -0.42 20.24
C ASP A 47 4.41 -0.05 19.28
N LEU A 48 4.10 0.40 18.06
CA LEU A 48 5.09 0.85 17.07
C LEU A 48 5.48 2.32 17.23
N SER A 49 4.60 3.13 17.82
CA SER A 49 4.89 4.54 18.12
C SER A 49 5.85 4.72 19.30
N GLU A 50 6.12 3.67 20.08
CA GLU A 50 7.11 3.68 21.17
C GLU A 50 8.54 3.44 20.65
N ASP A 51 8.71 2.84 19.46
CA ASP A 51 10.01 2.69 18.80
C ASP A 51 10.44 3.96 18.06
N ALA A 52 11.48 4.62 18.57
CA ALA A 52 11.96 5.88 18.02
C ALA A 52 12.55 5.76 16.60
N GLU A 53 13.18 4.64 16.28
CA GLU A 53 13.73 4.38 14.93
C GLU A 53 12.60 4.13 13.93
N PHE A 54 11.60 3.33 14.31
CA PHE A 54 10.43 3.09 13.51
C PHE A 54 9.67 4.39 13.21
N ARG A 55 9.43 5.24 14.23
CA ARG A 55 8.80 6.54 14.04
C ARG A 55 9.57 7.45 13.09
N ARG A 56 10.89 7.52 13.23
CA ARG A 56 11.72 8.34 12.34
C ARG A 56 11.57 7.89 10.90
N ARG A 57 11.70 6.59 10.63
CA ARG A 57 11.52 6.02 9.28
C ARG A 57 10.13 6.30 8.73
N PHE A 58 9.09 6.09 9.53
CA PHE A 58 7.70 6.39 9.15
C PHE A 58 7.52 7.84 8.71
N HIS A 59 8.11 8.78 9.43
CA HIS A 59 8.07 10.20 9.07
C HIS A 59 8.86 10.52 7.82
N ASP A 60 10.09 10.02 7.71
CA ASP A 60 10.98 10.31 6.57
C ASP A 60 10.37 9.77 5.27
N GLU A 61 9.85 8.56 5.28
CA GLU A 61 9.15 7.95 4.14
C GLU A 61 7.84 8.70 3.81
N SER A 62 7.05 9.05 4.83
CA SER A 62 5.81 9.80 4.62
C SER A 62 6.05 11.18 4.01
N GLN A 63 7.13 11.87 4.41
CA GLN A 63 7.51 13.16 3.83
C GLN A 63 7.94 13.02 2.37
N ALA A 64 8.69 11.97 2.02
CA ALA A 64 9.06 11.70 0.63
C ALA A 64 7.81 11.46 -0.24
N VAL A 65 6.87 10.67 0.25
CA VAL A 65 5.60 10.39 -0.46
C VAL A 65 4.73 11.64 -0.56
N ALA A 66 4.74 12.53 0.43
CA ALA A 66 3.98 13.79 0.39
C ALA A 66 4.42 14.74 -0.75
N MET A 67 5.61 14.54 -1.31
CA MET A 67 6.09 15.27 -2.49
C MET A 67 5.54 14.73 -3.81
N LEU A 68 4.87 13.56 -3.80
CA LEU A 68 4.28 12.98 -4.99
C LEU A 68 2.90 13.59 -5.28
N SER A 69 2.74 14.11 -6.49
CA SER A 69 1.46 14.61 -7.00
C SER A 69 1.19 13.98 -8.36
N HIS A 70 0.29 12.99 -8.40
CA HIS A 70 -0.05 12.27 -9.63
C HIS A 70 -1.47 11.68 -9.53
N PRO A 71 -2.28 11.68 -10.60
CA PRO A 71 -3.65 11.17 -10.57
C PRO A 71 -3.74 9.68 -10.13
N ASN A 72 -2.71 8.89 -10.40
CA ASN A 72 -2.67 7.47 -10.05
C ASN A 72 -1.89 7.17 -8.75
N ILE A 73 -1.69 8.17 -7.89
CA ILE A 73 -1.11 8.03 -6.55
C ILE A 73 -2.06 8.67 -5.55
N VAL A 74 -2.29 8.03 -4.41
CA VAL A 74 -3.05 8.62 -3.30
C VAL A 74 -2.27 9.80 -2.73
N ALA A 75 -2.89 10.99 -2.73
CA ALA A 75 -2.22 12.20 -2.26
C ALA A 75 -2.07 12.20 -0.74
N VAL A 76 -0.88 12.52 -0.25
CA VAL A 76 -0.61 12.81 1.16
C VAL A 76 -0.71 14.32 1.36
N TYR A 77 -1.53 14.74 2.33
CA TYR A 77 -1.81 16.15 2.59
C TYR A 77 -1.04 16.73 3.77
N ASP A 78 -0.72 15.87 4.74
CA ASP A 78 -0.06 16.28 5.97
C ASP A 78 0.57 15.09 6.69
N VAL A 79 1.65 15.33 7.44
CA VAL A 79 2.32 14.33 8.26
C VAL A 79 2.53 14.94 9.65
N SER A 80 1.83 14.40 10.65
CA SER A 80 1.91 14.96 12.01
C SER A 80 3.05 14.36 12.81
N ARG A 81 3.75 15.25 13.53
CA ARG A 81 4.77 14.94 14.53
C ARG A 81 4.40 15.60 15.84
N GLY A 82 3.64 14.97 16.68
CA GLY A 82 3.35 15.62 17.96
C GLY A 82 2.23 15.00 18.76
N GLY A 83 2.11 15.41 20.02
CA GLY A 83 1.01 14.98 20.90
C GLY A 83 0.99 13.51 21.28
N GLY A 84 2.10 12.76 21.05
CA GLY A 84 2.16 11.31 21.34
C GLY A 84 1.41 10.43 20.34
N MET A 85 1.06 10.98 19.17
CA MET A 85 0.39 10.24 18.08
C MET A 85 1.06 10.59 16.76
N ASP A 86 1.52 9.56 16.06
CA ASP A 86 2.12 9.68 14.72
C ASP A 86 1.07 9.28 13.68
N TYR A 87 0.74 10.19 12.76
CA TYR A 87 -0.27 9.94 11.75
C TYR A 87 0.00 10.68 10.44
N ILE A 88 -0.53 10.13 9.36
CA ILE A 88 -0.52 10.71 8.02
C ILE A 88 -1.94 11.09 7.64
N VAL A 89 -2.13 12.28 7.09
CA VAL A 89 -3.40 12.73 6.51
C VAL A 89 -3.32 12.59 5.00
N MET A 90 -4.27 11.87 4.42
CA MET A 90 -4.27 11.58 2.98
C MET A 90 -5.65 11.75 2.36
N GLU A 91 -5.66 11.71 1.05
CA GLU A 91 -6.88 11.66 0.25
C GLU A 91 -7.77 10.50 0.69
N ILE A 92 -9.06 10.78 0.93
CA ILE A 92 -10.05 9.72 1.12
C ILE A 92 -10.55 9.26 -0.25
N ILE A 93 -10.48 7.94 -0.48
CA ILE A 93 -10.84 7.33 -1.76
C ILE A 93 -12.22 6.70 -1.65
N ASP A 94 -13.15 7.12 -2.51
CA ASP A 94 -14.43 6.42 -2.73
C ASP A 94 -14.24 5.31 -3.76
N GLY A 95 -13.81 4.16 -3.28
CA GLY A 95 -13.48 3.01 -4.12
C GLY A 95 -13.28 1.75 -3.29
N ILE A 96 -12.80 0.70 -3.97
CA ILE A 96 -12.44 -0.58 -3.35
C ILE A 96 -11.02 -0.96 -3.73
N THR A 97 -10.38 -1.85 -2.98
CA THR A 97 -9.07 -2.34 -3.38
C THR A 97 -9.17 -3.19 -4.65
N LEU A 98 -8.09 -3.24 -5.44
CA LEU A 98 -8.02 -4.12 -6.61
C LEU A 98 -8.20 -5.59 -6.19
N LYS A 99 -7.77 -5.98 -4.98
CA LYS A 99 -8.04 -7.30 -4.43
C LYS A 99 -9.53 -7.58 -4.32
N GLN A 100 -10.27 -6.68 -3.66
CA GLN A 100 -11.73 -6.78 -3.54
C GLN A 100 -12.44 -6.74 -4.90
N TYR A 101 -11.88 -5.95 -5.84
CA TYR A 101 -12.41 -5.88 -7.20
C TYR A 101 -12.30 -7.22 -7.91
N MET A 102 -11.11 -7.86 -7.88
CA MET A 102 -10.87 -9.18 -8.47
C MET A 102 -11.70 -10.28 -7.78
N GLU A 103 -11.84 -10.25 -6.47
CA GLU A 103 -12.68 -11.20 -5.72
C GLU A 103 -14.15 -11.15 -6.13
N ARG A 104 -14.67 -9.97 -6.47
CA ARG A 104 -16.06 -9.78 -6.93
C ARG A 104 -16.25 -10.13 -8.40
N ARG A 105 -15.25 -9.86 -9.25
CA ARG A 105 -15.35 -10.01 -10.72
C ARG A 105 -14.79 -11.33 -11.22
N GLY A 106 -13.91 -11.98 -10.44
CA GLY A 106 -13.11 -13.10 -10.90
C GLY A 106 -12.03 -12.66 -11.89
N ARG A 107 -11.78 -13.50 -12.89
CA ARG A 107 -10.80 -13.22 -13.95
C ARG A 107 -11.19 -11.97 -14.75
N LEU A 108 -10.26 -11.01 -14.84
CA LEU A 108 -10.44 -9.80 -15.64
C LEU A 108 -10.11 -10.10 -17.12
N ASN A 109 -10.79 -9.40 -18.03
CA ASN A 109 -10.43 -9.46 -19.43
C ASN A 109 -9.15 -8.63 -19.70
N TRP A 110 -8.47 -8.91 -20.82
CA TRP A 110 -7.20 -8.28 -21.13
C TRP A 110 -7.29 -6.73 -21.31
N PRO A 111 -8.34 -6.14 -21.92
CA PRO A 111 -8.43 -4.68 -22.03
C PRO A 111 -8.55 -3.98 -20.67
N GLU A 112 -9.34 -4.54 -19.75
CA GLU A 112 -9.51 -4.02 -18.39
C GLU A 112 -8.21 -4.17 -17.58
N SER A 113 -7.55 -5.34 -17.68
CA SER A 113 -6.24 -5.56 -17.03
C SER A 113 -5.18 -4.60 -17.57
N LEU A 114 -5.14 -4.36 -18.90
CA LEU A 114 -4.25 -3.40 -19.52
C LEU A 114 -4.55 -1.96 -19.07
N HIS A 115 -5.82 -1.60 -18.95
CA HIS A 115 -6.24 -0.29 -18.45
C HIS A 115 -5.73 -0.06 -17.01
N PHE A 116 -5.88 -1.03 -16.13
CA PHE A 116 -5.46 -0.92 -14.74
C PHE A 116 -3.93 -0.90 -14.62
N ILE A 117 -3.24 -1.87 -15.25
CA ILE A 117 -1.77 -1.93 -15.13
C ILE A 117 -1.10 -0.69 -15.72
N THR A 118 -1.63 -0.11 -16.80
CA THR A 118 -1.10 1.13 -17.37
C THR A 118 -1.16 2.28 -16.38
N GLN A 119 -2.24 2.41 -15.62
CA GLN A 119 -2.39 3.45 -14.61
C GLN A 119 -1.44 3.22 -13.44
N ILE A 120 -1.30 1.96 -12.96
CA ILE A 120 -0.33 1.59 -11.92
C ILE A 120 1.07 1.99 -12.37
N MET A 121 1.48 1.59 -13.58
CA MET A 121 2.81 1.89 -14.11
C MET A 121 3.08 3.39 -14.28
N ARG A 122 2.06 4.20 -14.62
CA ARG A 122 2.19 5.66 -14.65
C ARG A 122 2.47 6.24 -13.28
N GLY A 123 1.74 5.78 -12.25
CA GLY A 123 2.00 6.16 -10.86
C GLY A 123 3.42 5.78 -10.41
N LEU A 124 3.83 4.54 -10.66
CA LEU A 124 5.16 4.05 -10.33
C LEU A 124 6.26 4.83 -11.07
N SER A 125 6.11 5.07 -12.37
CA SER A 125 7.06 5.88 -13.16
C SER A 125 7.25 7.27 -12.59
N HIS A 126 6.16 7.92 -12.13
CA HIS A 126 6.22 9.22 -11.47
C HIS A 126 7.01 9.17 -10.15
N ALA A 127 6.79 8.14 -9.30
CA ALA A 127 7.54 7.96 -8.05
C ALA A 127 9.02 7.64 -8.33
N HIS A 128 9.30 6.72 -9.24
CA HIS A 128 10.66 6.30 -9.62
C HIS A 128 11.49 7.46 -10.16
N SER A 129 10.89 8.36 -10.95
CA SER A 129 11.59 9.57 -11.46
C SER A 129 12.04 10.53 -10.34
N ARG A 130 11.53 10.33 -9.12
CA ARG A 130 11.89 11.07 -7.89
C ARG A 130 12.70 10.25 -6.89
N GLY A 131 13.18 9.07 -7.32
CA GLY A 131 13.97 8.18 -6.47
C GLY A 131 13.15 7.43 -5.40
N ILE A 132 11.81 7.43 -5.50
CA ILE A 132 10.93 6.76 -4.54
C ILE A 132 10.51 5.41 -5.12
N VAL A 133 10.85 4.32 -4.40
CA VAL A 133 10.47 2.94 -4.72
C VAL A 133 9.38 2.48 -3.76
N HIS A 134 8.34 1.83 -4.27
CA HIS A 134 7.18 1.42 -3.47
C HIS A 134 7.48 0.22 -2.56
N ARG A 135 8.11 -0.81 -3.10
CA ARG A 135 8.58 -2.05 -2.44
C ARG A 135 7.49 -3.00 -1.90
N ASP A 136 6.21 -2.65 -2.02
CA ASP A 136 5.07 -3.49 -1.59
C ASP A 136 3.88 -3.35 -2.55
N ILE A 137 4.14 -3.47 -3.86
CA ILE A 137 3.08 -3.47 -4.88
C ILE A 137 2.31 -4.78 -4.81
N LYS A 138 1.02 -4.66 -4.48
CA LYS A 138 0.07 -5.77 -4.39
C LYS A 138 -1.36 -5.25 -4.55
N PRO A 139 -2.34 -6.09 -4.90
CA PRO A 139 -3.72 -5.66 -5.13
C PRO A 139 -4.39 -4.97 -3.94
N GLN A 140 -3.94 -5.25 -2.72
CA GLN A 140 -4.43 -4.60 -1.50
C GLN A 140 -4.00 -3.13 -1.41
N ASN A 141 -2.86 -2.76 -2.01
CA ASN A 141 -2.30 -1.40 -2.01
C ASN A 141 -2.67 -0.60 -3.27
N ILE A 142 -3.67 -1.06 -4.01
CA ILE A 142 -4.17 -0.42 -5.23
C ILE A 142 -5.67 -0.21 -5.06
N MET A 143 -6.12 1.05 -5.16
CA MET A 143 -7.54 1.41 -5.10
C MET A 143 -8.10 1.55 -6.52
N VAL A 144 -9.29 1.03 -6.73
CA VAL A 144 -10.08 1.20 -7.96
C VAL A 144 -11.30 2.04 -7.61
N LEU A 145 -11.41 3.21 -8.24
CA LEU A 145 -12.51 4.15 -8.07
C LEU A 145 -13.69 3.72 -8.97
N ARG A 146 -14.86 4.31 -8.72
CA ARG A 146 -16.09 3.99 -9.47
C ARG A 146 -16.02 4.32 -10.96
N ASP A 147 -15.20 5.29 -11.34
CA ASP A 147 -14.99 5.70 -12.73
C ASP A 147 -13.90 4.88 -13.46
N GLY A 148 -13.32 3.87 -12.78
CA GLY A 148 -12.23 3.05 -13.31
C GLY A 148 -10.85 3.67 -13.15
N THR A 149 -10.73 4.82 -12.49
CA THR A 149 -9.44 5.39 -12.10
C THR A 149 -8.76 4.49 -11.07
N VAL A 150 -7.45 4.27 -11.23
CA VAL A 150 -6.64 3.48 -10.31
C VAL A 150 -5.69 4.40 -9.55
N LYS A 151 -5.56 4.19 -8.23
CA LYS A 151 -4.60 4.90 -7.39
C LYS A 151 -3.78 3.93 -6.55
N VAL A 152 -2.45 4.08 -6.62
CA VAL A 152 -1.50 3.35 -5.77
C VAL A 152 -1.41 4.06 -4.43
N MET A 153 -1.45 3.30 -3.35
CA MET A 153 -1.36 3.80 -1.97
C MET A 153 -0.26 3.08 -1.19
N ASP A 154 0.12 3.62 -0.04
CA ASP A 154 1.03 2.98 0.93
C ASP A 154 2.48 2.78 0.43
N PHE A 155 3.04 3.77 -0.29
CA PHE A 155 4.45 3.78 -0.68
C PHE A 155 5.38 3.66 0.54
N GLY A 156 6.37 2.76 0.44
CA GLY A 156 7.55 2.69 1.30
C GLY A 156 7.34 2.21 2.74
N ILE A 157 6.13 2.36 3.29
CA ILE A 157 5.84 2.13 4.72
C ILE A 157 6.06 0.64 5.14
N ALA A 158 6.05 -0.28 4.20
CA ALA A 158 6.24 -1.72 4.48
C ALA A 158 7.71 -2.11 4.77
N CYS A 159 8.69 -1.34 4.29
CA CYS A 159 10.11 -1.62 4.57
C CYS A 159 10.52 -1.45 6.04
N LEU A 160 9.65 -0.86 6.85
CA LEU A 160 9.88 -0.65 8.28
C LEU A 160 9.82 -1.96 9.11
N THR A 161 9.29 -3.05 8.54
CA THR A 161 9.07 -4.32 9.28
C THR A 161 10.19 -5.34 9.13
N ASN A 162 11.28 -5.04 8.45
CA ASN A 162 12.44 -5.93 8.32
C ASN A 162 13.15 -6.12 9.68
N GLY A 163 12.56 -6.95 10.56
CA GLY A 163 13.10 -7.28 11.88
C GLY A 163 12.05 -7.67 12.93
N ALA A 164 10.79 -7.35 12.74
CA ALA A 164 9.72 -7.79 13.65
C ALA A 164 9.01 -9.03 13.09
N ASN A 165 8.53 -9.91 13.99
CA ASN A 165 7.81 -11.14 13.67
C ASN A 165 6.85 -10.98 12.48
N PRO A 166 6.83 -11.94 11.52
CA PRO A 166 5.95 -11.88 10.37
C PRO A 166 4.48 -11.82 10.81
N SER A 167 3.86 -10.66 10.66
CA SER A 167 2.42 -10.52 10.82
C SER A 167 1.70 -11.25 9.67
N ASN A 168 0.42 -11.60 9.85
CA ASN A 168 -0.39 -12.20 8.77
C ASN A 168 -0.40 -11.38 7.47
N GLU A 169 -0.10 -10.07 7.54
CA GLU A 169 0.04 -9.19 6.36
C GLU A 169 1.36 -9.42 5.62
N ALA A 170 2.45 -9.76 6.34
CA ALA A 170 3.72 -10.16 5.73
C ALA A 170 3.56 -11.47 4.94
N ILE A 171 2.71 -12.39 5.43
CA ILE A 171 2.41 -13.66 4.74
C ILE A 171 1.71 -13.40 3.40
N GLY A 172 0.79 -12.42 3.32
CA GLY A 172 0.11 -12.06 2.07
C GLY A 172 1.01 -11.33 1.06
N SER A 173 2.03 -10.61 1.53
CA SER A 173 2.95 -9.85 0.68
C SER A 173 3.96 -10.74 -0.04
N VAL A 174 4.29 -11.92 0.49
CA VAL A 174 5.29 -12.82 -0.09
C VAL A 174 4.98 -13.25 -1.52
N HIS A 175 3.71 -13.29 -1.91
CA HIS A 175 3.27 -13.68 -3.25
C HIS A 175 3.62 -12.66 -4.35
N TYR A 176 3.99 -11.43 -3.97
CA TYR A 176 4.27 -10.33 -4.90
C TYR A 176 5.71 -9.80 -4.79
N ILE A 177 6.53 -10.34 -3.87
CA ILE A 177 7.92 -9.89 -3.69
C ILE A 177 8.77 -10.20 -4.92
N SER A 178 9.75 -9.34 -5.20
CA SER A 178 10.71 -9.60 -6.26
C SER A 178 11.78 -10.61 -5.83
N PRO A 179 12.48 -11.26 -6.79
CA PRO A 179 13.57 -12.19 -6.50
C PRO A 179 14.65 -11.60 -5.59
N GLU A 180 15.01 -10.34 -5.80
CA GLU A 180 16.00 -9.62 -4.99
C GLU A 180 15.48 -9.36 -3.57
N GLN A 181 14.20 -9.02 -3.40
CA GLN A 181 13.59 -8.90 -2.07
C GLN A 181 13.57 -10.24 -1.33
N ALA A 182 13.22 -11.33 -2.03
CA ALA A 182 13.20 -12.67 -1.46
C ALA A 182 14.58 -13.13 -0.96
N LYS A 183 15.66 -12.67 -1.62
CA LYS A 183 17.05 -12.95 -1.23
C LYS A 183 17.61 -11.98 -0.18
N GLY A 184 16.91 -10.86 0.10
CA GLY A 184 17.41 -9.78 0.95
C GLY A 184 18.47 -8.89 0.27
N ASP A 185 18.53 -8.92 -1.06
CA ASP A 185 19.41 -8.09 -1.88
C ASP A 185 18.91 -6.64 -1.99
N TYR A 186 19.73 -5.77 -2.59
CA TYR A 186 19.36 -4.38 -2.84
C TYR A 186 18.14 -4.27 -3.75
N THR A 187 17.16 -3.49 -3.30
CA THR A 187 15.86 -3.29 -3.94
C THR A 187 15.78 -1.93 -4.62
N ASP A 188 15.53 -1.91 -5.92
CA ASP A 188 15.35 -0.68 -6.71
C ASP A 188 13.98 -0.66 -7.42
N ASN A 189 13.78 0.25 -8.38
CA ASN A 189 12.55 0.42 -9.13
C ASN A 189 12.14 -0.84 -9.94
N ARG A 190 13.06 -1.74 -10.27
CA ARG A 190 12.77 -2.99 -10.98
C ARG A 190 11.94 -3.94 -10.14
N SER A 191 12.10 -3.89 -8.82
CA SER A 191 11.30 -4.69 -7.89
C SER A 191 9.81 -4.35 -7.97
N ASP A 192 9.46 -3.05 -8.08
CA ASP A 192 8.07 -2.65 -8.27
C ASP A 192 7.51 -3.12 -9.63
N ILE A 193 8.34 -3.10 -10.68
CA ILE A 193 7.95 -3.57 -12.02
C ILE A 193 7.66 -5.08 -11.99
N TYR A 194 8.50 -5.86 -11.29
CA TYR A 194 8.26 -7.28 -11.09
C TYR A 194 6.94 -7.54 -10.37
N SER A 195 6.71 -6.87 -9.24
CA SER A 195 5.49 -7.00 -8.45
C SER A 195 4.24 -6.60 -9.26
N ALA A 196 4.33 -5.54 -10.08
CA ALA A 196 3.28 -5.14 -11.02
C ALA A 196 3.01 -6.23 -12.07
N GLY A 197 4.04 -6.95 -12.53
CA GLY A 197 3.92 -8.11 -13.40
C GLY A 197 3.15 -9.26 -12.73
N VAL A 198 3.41 -9.53 -11.45
CA VAL A 198 2.66 -10.52 -10.66
C VAL A 198 1.18 -10.12 -10.52
N VAL A 199 0.91 -8.85 -10.25
CA VAL A 199 -0.47 -8.31 -10.19
C VAL A 199 -1.18 -8.48 -11.55
N LEU A 200 -0.50 -8.19 -12.66
CA LEU A 200 -1.05 -8.39 -14.00
C LEU A 200 -1.37 -9.87 -14.27
N TYR A 201 -0.47 -10.76 -13.89
CA TYR A 201 -0.69 -12.19 -14.01
C TYR A 201 -1.96 -12.63 -13.25
N GLU A 202 -2.10 -12.19 -11.98
CA GLU A 202 -3.27 -12.51 -11.16
C GLU A 202 -4.56 -11.94 -11.77
N MET A 203 -4.57 -10.71 -12.28
CA MET A 203 -5.72 -10.12 -12.98
C MET A 203 -6.18 -10.98 -14.17
N LEU A 204 -5.23 -11.47 -14.98
CA LEU A 204 -5.50 -12.21 -16.21
C LEU A 204 -5.88 -13.69 -15.97
N THR A 205 -5.44 -14.28 -14.86
CA THR A 205 -5.58 -15.72 -14.61
C THR A 205 -6.47 -16.06 -13.42
N SER A 206 -6.73 -15.09 -12.53
CA SER A 206 -7.31 -15.29 -11.19
C SER A 206 -6.49 -16.24 -10.31
N ARG A 207 -5.22 -16.41 -10.61
CA ARG A 207 -4.28 -17.27 -9.87
C ARG A 207 -2.98 -16.52 -9.63
N LEU A 208 -2.32 -16.85 -8.55
CA LEU A 208 -0.95 -16.39 -8.29
C LEU A 208 0.03 -17.18 -9.16
N PRO A 209 1.11 -16.58 -9.68
CA PRO A 209 2.14 -17.30 -10.42
C PRO A 209 2.88 -18.31 -9.55
N PHE A 210 3.03 -18.00 -8.27
CA PHE A 210 3.68 -18.81 -7.25
C PHE A 210 2.82 -18.89 -6.00
N ASP A 211 2.63 -20.10 -5.49
CA ASP A 211 1.82 -20.39 -4.30
C ASP A 211 2.41 -21.58 -3.55
N GLY A 212 2.15 -21.71 -2.26
CA GLY A 212 2.71 -22.78 -1.44
C GLY A 212 2.18 -22.80 -0.02
N ALA A 213 2.53 -23.87 0.71
CA ALA A 213 2.04 -24.13 2.05
C ALA A 213 2.59 -23.14 3.09
N ASP A 214 3.72 -22.51 2.82
CA ASP A 214 4.38 -21.57 3.74
C ASP A 214 5.06 -20.42 2.98
N PRO A 215 5.28 -19.25 3.63
CA PRO A 215 5.87 -18.08 2.99
C PRO A 215 7.28 -18.30 2.44
N VAL A 216 8.08 -19.16 3.05
CA VAL A 216 9.46 -19.41 2.62
C VAL A 216 9.46 -20.17 1.29
N SER A 217 8.61 -21.19 1.16
CA SER A 217 8.46 -21.95 -0.09
C SER A 217 7.99 -21.06 -1.25
N VAL A 218 7.08 -20.11 -1.00
CA VAL A 218 6.64 -19.13 -2.01
C VAL A 218 7.78 -18.18 -2.38
N ALA A 219 8.53 -17.66 -1.40
CA ALA A 219 9.66 -16.78 -1.66
C ALA A 219 10.73 -17.44 -2.53
N ILE A 220 11.04 -18.71 -2.28
CA ILE A 220 12.00 -19.50 -3.09
C ILE A 220 11.54 -19.62 -4.54
N GLN A 221 10.24 -19.83 -4.79
CA GLN A 221 9.71 -19.96 -6.15
C GLN A 221 9.94 -18.70 -7.00
N HIS A 222 9.94 -17.49 -6.42
CA HIS A 222 10.18 -16.24 -7.14
C HIS A 222 11.56 -16.17 -7.83
N PHE A 223 12.55 -16.92 -7.36
CA PHE A 223 13.89 -16.94 -7.99
C PHE A 223 14.30 -18.31 -8.54
N SER A 224 13.54 -19.37 -8.31
CA SER A 224 13.89 -20.73 -8.73
C SER A 224 12.90 -21.38 -9.68
N ALA A 225 11.65 -20.92 -9.75
CA ALA A 225 10.61 -21.54 -10.54
C ALA A 225 10.21 -20.69 -11.77
N VAL A 226 9.66 -21.37 -12.78
CA VAL A 226 9.07 -20.72 -13.95
C VAL A 226 7.55 -20.72 -13.78
N PRO A 227 6.86 -19.56 -13.86
CA PRO A 227 5.43 -19.50 -13.71
C PRO A 227 4.72 -20.18 -14.89
N LEU A 228 3.53 -20.70 -14.66
CA LEU A 228 2.69 -21.21 -15.74
C LEU A 228 2.33 -20.08 -16.71
N SER A 229 2.27 -20.39 -18.02
CA SER A 229 1.84 -19.42 -19.03
C SER A 229 0.43 -18.91 -18.72
N PRO A 230 0.17 -17.60 -18.71
CA PRO A 230 -1.17 -17.03 -18.55
C PRO A 230 -1.99 -17.30 -19.84
N ARG A 231 -2.71 -18.42 -19.89
CA ARG A 231 -3.58 -18.82 -21.03
C ARG A 231 -5.03 -18.99 -20.60
#